data_49f62504f00301e73ca304d85360bb53
#
_entry.id   49f62504f00301e73ca304d85360bb53
#
_cell.length_a   1.000
_cell.length_b   1.000
_cell.length_c   1.000
_cell.angle_alpha   90.00
_cell.angle_beta   90.00
_cell.angle_gamma   90.00
#
_symmetry.space_group_name_H-M   'P 1'
#
loop_
_entity.id
_entity.type
_entity.pdbx_description
1 polymer ?
#
loop_
_entity_poly.entity_id
_entity_poly.type
_entity_poly.pdbx_seq_one_letter_code
_entity_poly.pdbx_strand_id
1 'polypeptide(L)'
;EPIQDLITWVYEEGSFAPCAKIQNGERYSIINDYIGRPIQAYNDQGNLIWETDYDIYGNLRNLRGERSFIPFRQLGQYEDVETGLYYNRFRYYDCNTGTYISQDPIGLAGNNPNFYAYVLDSNSWIDPFGLSGDYSQIPKMLGHQKHHIIPQSMKHPLLDKLGFDVNQSKNIVQLPTSSSIDPTRTVHNGRHNSAYDKLISDQLDAINNLNASDDIKRLHLNDLMENVGDDLRNKRIKLNCN
;
A
#
# COMPACT_ATOMS: atom_id res chain seq x y z
N GLU A 1 13.70 -28.41 -16.18
CA GLU A 1 14.63 -27.60 -16.96
C GLU A 1 14.97 -26.34 -16.16
N PRO A 2 16.21 -25.86 -16.20
CA PRO A 2 16.55 -24.57 -15.58
C PRO A 2 15.74 -23.46 -16.22
N ILE A 3 15.21 -22.56 -15.42
CA ILE A 3 14.53 -21.35 -15.93
C ILE A 3 15.59 -20.51 -16.67
N GLN A 4 15.40 -20.31 -17.97
CA GLN A 4 16.26 -19.44 -18.77
C GLN A 4 15.84 -17.99 -18.55
N ASP A 5 16.81 -17.07 -18.55
CA ASP A 5 16.59 -15.62 -18.43
C ASP A 5 15.95 -15.15 -17.10
N LEU A 6 16.22 -15.89 -16.01
CA LEU A 6 15.75 -15.50 -14.68
C LEU A 6 16.34 -14.14 -14.27
N ILE A 7 15.45 -13.20 -13.93
CA ILE A 7 15.81 -11.91 -13.34
C ILE A 7 15.50 -11.96 -11.84
N THR A 8 16.51 -11.69 -11.02
CA THR A 8 16.34 -11.55 -9.56
C THR A 8 16.47 -10.09 -9.17
N TRP A 9 15.45 -9.57 -8.50
CA TRP A 9 15.45 -8.22 -7.93
C TRP A 9 15.74 -8.29 -6.44
N VAL A 10 16.64 -7.44 -5.97
CA VAL A 10 16.93 -7.25 -4.55
C VAL A 10 16.38 -5.89 -4.14
N TYR A 11 15.73 -5.84 -2.99
CA TYR A 11 15.11 -4.62 -2.47
C TYR A 11 15.79 -4.20 -1.17
N GLU A 12 15.70 -2.92 -0.86
CA GLU A 12 16.06 -2.41 0.46
C GLU A 12 15.16 -3.05 1.53
N GLU A 13 15.73 -3.34 2.69
CA GLU A 13 14.99 -3.99 3.79
C GLU A 13 13.77 -3.13 4.21
N GLY A 14 12.60 -3.77 4.18
CA GLY A 14 11.34 -3.09 4.55
C GLY A 14 10.80 -2.11 3.52
N SER A 15 11.38 -2.05 2.31
CA SER A 15 11.00 -1.13 1.24
C SER A 15 10.63 -1.88 -0.05
N PHE A 16 9.94 -1.18 -0.96
CA PHE A 16 9.74 -1.61 -2.35
C PHE A 16 10.78 -1.00 -3.31
N ALA A 17 11.77 -0.27 -2.79
CA ALA A 17 12.83 0.32 -3.59
C ALA A 17 13.83 -0.77 -4.02
N PRO A 18 13.99 -1.04 -5.34
CA PRO A 18 14.95 -2.03 -5.80
C PRO A 18 16.38 -1.47 -5.63
N CYS A 19 17.29 -2.23 -5.02
CA CYS A 19 18.68 -1.83 -4.84
C CYS A 19 19.65 -2.60 -5.74
N ALA A 20 19.25 -3.77 -6.27
CA ALA A 20 20.04 -4.49 -7.26
C ALA A 20 19.19 -5.35 -8.18
N LYS A 21 19.75 -5.63 -9.37
CA LYS A 21 19.25 -6.59 -10.36
C LYS A 21 20.35 -7.63 -10.63
N ILE A 22 19.97 -8.91 -10.69
CA ILE A 22 20.85 -10.00 -11.11
C ILE A 22 20.18 -10.67 -12.31
N GLN A 23 20.88 -10.75 -13.43
CA GLN A 23 20.39 -11.37 -14.66
C GLN A 23 21.55 -12.05 -15.39
N ASN A 24 21.39 -13.32 -15.75
CA ASN A 24 22.40 -14.12 -16.48
C ASN A 24 23.79 -14.11 -15.84
N GLY A 25 23.86 -14.06 -14.49
CA GLY A 25 25.12 -14.00 -13.73
C GLY A 25 25.72 -12.59 -13.60
N GLU A 26 25.22 -11.61 -14.33
CA GLU A 26 25.61 -10.20 -14.21
C GLU A 26 24.84 -9.53 -13.07
N ARG A 27 25.49 -8.60 -12.39
CA ARG A 27 24.94 -7.82 -11.28
C ARG A 27 24.92 -6.35 -11.64
N TYR A 28 23.83 -5.70 -11.24
CA TYR A 28 23.64 -4.28 -11.45
C TYR A 28 23.21 -3.63 -10.14
N SER A 29 23.91 -2.60 -9.71
CA SER A 29 23.51 -1.76 -8.59
C SER A 29 22.52 -0.71 -9.07
N ILE A 30 21.45 -0.49 -8.34
CA ILE A 30 20.39 0.47 -8.65
C ILE A 30 20.44 1.61 -7.64
N ILE A 31 20.45 2.83 -8.15
CA ILE A 31 20.36 4.05 -7.35
C ILE A 31 18.95 4.60 -7.50
N ASN A 32 18.33 4.88 -6.38
CA ASN A 32 16.98 5.44 -6.30
C ASN A 32 17.04 6.92 -5.89
N ASP A 33 15.99 7.66 -6.24
CA ASP A 33 15.79 8.99 -5.69
C ASP A 33 15.24 8.92 -4.25
N TYR A 34 15.00 10.10 -3.66
CA TYR A 34 14.58 10.22 -2.25
C TYR A 34 13.19 9.64 -1.93
N ILE A 35 12.37 9.35 -2.95
CA ILE A 35 11.06 8.67 -2.77
C ILE A 35 11.08 7.22 -3.27
N GLY A 36 12.25 6.67 -3.59
CA GLY A 36 12.46 5.27 -3.92
C GLY A 36 12.24 4.91 -5.39
N ARG A 37 12.24 5.90 -6.33
CA ARG A 37 12.19 5.63 -7.77
C ARG A 37 13.58 5.35 -8.30
N PRO A 38 13.80 4.30 -9.11
CA PRO A 38 15.09 4.04 -9.76
C PRO A 38 15.46 5.17 -10.71
N ILE A 39 16.65 5.73 -10.56
CA ILE A 39 17.18 6.81 -11.43
C ILE A 39 18.40 6.40 -12.21
N GLN A 40 19.21 5.49 -11.69
CA GLN A 40 20.42 5.00 -12.37
C GLN A 40 20.68 3.53 -12.08
N ALA A 41 21.34 2.82 -13.00
CA ALA A 41 21.87 1.49 -12.78
C ALA A 41 23.30 1.35 -13.33
N TYR A 42 24.15 0.70 -12.56
CA TYR A 42 25.56 0.47 -12.87
C TYR A 42 25.87 -1.02 -12.86
N ASN A 43 26.73 -1.46 -13.79
CA ASN A 43 27.26 -2.82 -13.78
C ASN A 43 28.42 -2.98 -12.77
N ASP A 44 28.94 -4.21 -12.63
CA ASP A 44 30.05 -4.53 -11.71
C ASP A 44 31.35 -3.78 -12.01
N GLN A 45 31.52 -3.24 -13.23
CA GLN A 45 32.65 -2.41 -13.63
C GLN A 45 32.46 -0.92 -13.32
N GLY A 46 31.32 -0.55 -12.77
CA GLY A 46 30.97 0.85 -12.50
C GLY A 46 30.52 1.64 -13.74
N ASN A 47 30.18 0.97 -14.84
CA ASN A 47 29.65 1.63 -16.02
C ASN A 47 28.18 1.89 -15.86
N LEU A 48 27.74 3.09 -16.23
CA LEU A 48 26.32 3.47 -16.26
C LEU A 48 25.62 2.75 -17.42
N ILE A 49 24.65 1.89 -17.08
CA ILE A 49 23.90 1.06 -18.02
C ILE A 49 22.51 1.63 -18.30
N TRP A 50 21.91 2.25 -17.30
CA TRP A 50 20.57 2.80 -17.39
C TRP A 50 20.47 4.08 -16.55
N GLU A 51 19.74 5.08 -17.06
CA GLU A 51 19.55 6.36 -16.38
C GLU A 51 18.24 7.00 -16.85
N THR A 52 17.54 7.67 -15.95
CA THR A 52 16.32 8.43 -16.27
C THR A 52 16.08 9.53 -15.25
N ASP A 53 15.34 10.55 -15.70
CA ASP A 53 14.59 11.48 -14.85
C ASP A 53 13.10 11.11 -14.88
N TYR A 54 12.32 11.74 -14.02
CA TYR A 54 10.86 11.60 -13.98
C TYR A 54 10.18 12.96 -14.09
N ASP A 55 9.06 13.00 -14.81
CA ASP A 55 8.14 14.13 -14.66
C ASP A 55 7.26 13.98 -13.41
N ILE A 56 6.38 14.97 -13.19
CA ILE A 56 5.49 15.00 -12.02
C ILE A 56 4.49 13.84 -11.96
N TYR A 57 4.23 13.17 -13.08
CA TYR A 57 3.33 12.03 -13.18
C TYR A 57 4.06 10.69 -13.19
N GLY A 58 5.40 10.70 -13.11
CA GLY A 58 6.22 9.49 -13.09
C GLY A 58 6.56 8.94 -14.49
N ASN A 59 6.34 9.72 -15.56
CA ASN A 59 6.87 9.37 -16.87
C ASN A 59 8.39 9.46 -16.88
N LEU A 60 9.03 8.50 -17.56
CA LEU A 60 10.48 8.55 -17.79
C LEU A 60 10.82 9.72 -18.72
N ARG A 61 11.86 10.49 -18.35
CA ARG A 61 12.45 11.57 -19.13
C ARG A 61 13.95 11.31 -19.31
N ASN A 62 14.50 11.78 -20.41
CA ASN A 62 15.94 11.69 -20.70
C ASN A 62 16.51 10.27 -20.56
N LEU A 63 15.69 9.26 -20.86
CA LEU A 63 16.03 7.85 -20.69
C LEU A 63 17.26 7.47 -21.51
N ARG A 64 18.23 6.83 -20.85
CA ARG A 64 19.37 6.15 -21.45
C ARG A 64 19.31 4.66 -21.09
N GLY A 65 19.51 3.79 -22.08
CA GLY A 65 19.34 2.34 -21.93
C GLY A 65 17.92 1.89 -22.30
N GLU A 66 17.68 0.59 -22.18
CA GLU A 66 16.40 -0.02 -22.54
C GLU A 66 15.34 0.28 -21.48
N ARG A 67 14.14 0.72 -21.91
CA ARG A 67 13.02 1.04 -21.02
C ARG A 67 12.63 -0.12 -20.11
N SER A 68 12.65 -1.32 -20.63
CA SER A 68 12.32 -2.56 -19.91
C SER A 68 13.45 -3.05 -18.99
N PHE A 69 14.64 -2.45 -19.06
CA PHE A 69 15.78 -2.87 -18.22
C PHE A 69 15.46 -2.74 -16.73
N ILE A 70 14.79 -1.64 -16.32
CA ILE A 70 14.19 -1.46 -15.01
C ILE A 70 12.71 -1.17 -15.20
N PRO A 71 11.80 -2.10 -14.87
CA PRO A 71 10.35 -1.92 -15.07
C PRO A 71 9.67 -1.17 -13.93
N PHE A 72 10.37 -0.88 -12.83
CA PHE A 72 9.82 -0.15 -11.69
C PHE A 72 9.70 1.34 -12.00
N ARG A 73 8.64 1.96 -11.47
CA ARG A 73 8.31 3.37 -11.68
C ARG A 73 8.22 4.09 -10.34
N GLN A 74 7.09 4.69 -9.98
CA GLN A 74 6.91 5.18 -8.63
C GLN A 74 6.95 4.02 -7.64
N LEU A 75 7.27 4.26 -6.37
CA LEU A 75 7.46 3.19 -5.40
C LEU A 75 6.22 2.27 -5.34
N GLY A 76 6.45 0.98 -5.56
CA GLY A 76 5.39 -0.04 -5.66
C GLY A 76 4.78 -0.23 -7.05
N GLN A 77 5.17 0.56 -8.05
CA GLN A 77 4.66 0.45 -9.42
C GLN A 77 5.57 -0.38 -10.31
N TYR A 78 4.95 -1.16 -11.19
CA TYR A 78 5.58 -1.95 -12.24
C TYR A 78 4.97 -1.60 -13.59
N GLU A 79 5.78 -1.22 -14.57
CA GLU A 79 5.29 -0.94 -15.91
C GLU A 79 4.90 -2.22 -16.64
N ASP A 80 3.67 -2.27 -17.07
CA ASP A 80 3.15 -3.28 -18.00
C ASP A 80 3.52 -2.86 -19.43
N VAL A 81 4.42 -3.63 -20.05
CA VAL A 81 4.95 -3.34 -21.38
C VAL A 81 3.88 -3.41 -22.47
N GLU A 82 2.84 -4.24 -22.29
CA GLU A 82 1.79 -4.44 -23.28
C GLU A 82 0.83 -3.24 -23.33
N THR A 83 0.53 -2.66 -22.18
CA THR A 83 -0.43 -1.56 -22.05
C THR A 83 0.21 -0.18 -21.92
N GLY A 84 1.48 -0.12 -21.48
CA GLY A 84 2.16 1.11 -21.11
C GLY A 84 1.66 1.73 -19.80
N LEU A 85 0.77 1.04 -19.09
CA LEU A 85 0.26 1.45 -17.79
C LEU A 85 1.18 0.97 -16.67
N TYR A 86 1.10 1.59 -15.49
CA TYR A 86 1.85 1.16 -14.32
C TYR A 86 0.94 0.37 -13.38
N TYR A 87 1.21 -0.94 -13.29
CA TYR A 87 0.52 -1.81 -12.34
C TYR A 87 0.92 -1.44 -10.91
N ASN A 88 -0.05 -1.04 -10.12
CA ASN A 88 0.12 -0.63 -8.73
C ASN A 88 -0.75 -1.50 -7.82
N ARG A 89 -0.51 -2.81 -7.85
CA ARG A 89 -1.16 -3.85 -7.06
C ARG A 89 -2.69 -3.93 -7.19
N PHE A 90 -3.43 -2.94 -6.73
CA PHE A 90 -4.91 -2.95 -6.80
C PHE A 90 -5.46 -2.12 -7.95
N ARG A 91 -4.65 -1.26 -8.54
CA ARG A 91 -5.05 -0.39 -9.66
C ARG A 91 -3.96 -0.30 -10.72
N TYR A 92 -4.37 0.07 -11.92
CA TYR A 92 -3.46 0.51 -12.96
C TYR A 92 -3.42 2.04 -13.02
N TYR A 93 -2.23 2.58 -13.07
CA TYR A 93 -1.97 4.01 -13.15
C TYR A 93 -1.54 4.40 -14.56
N ASP A 94 -2.11 5.47 -15.09
CA ASP A 94 -1.73 6.05 -16.37
C ASP A 94 -0.86 7.30 -16.12
N CYS A 95 0.41 7.19 -16.40
CA CYS A 95 1.36 8.28 -16.23
C CYS A 95 1.17 9.44 -17.22
N ASN A 96 0.40 9.26 -18.30
CA ASN A 96 0.08 10.35 -19.23
C ASN A 96 -1.01 11.28 -18.67
N THR A 97 -1.92 10.74 -17.89
CA THR A 97 -3.00 11.51 -17.25
C THR A 97 -2.70 11.85 -15.79
N GLY A 98 -1.76 11.13 -15.15
CA GLY A 98 -1.45 11.30 -13.74
C GLY A 98 -2.50 10.68 -12.81
N THR A 99 -3.30 9.73 -13.32
CA THR A 99 -4.43 9.16 -12.58
C THR A 99 -4.48 7.64 -12.71
N TYR A 100 -5.19 7.00 -11.79
CA TYR A 100 -5.60 5.61 -11.97
C TYR A 100 -6.70 5.49 -13.02
N ILE A 101 -6.74 4.37 -13.76
CA ILE A 101 -7.79 4.10 -14.77
C ILE A 101 -9.05 3.49 -14.17
N SER A 102 -9.03 3.13 -12.90
CA SER A 102 -10.18 2.62 -12.15
C SER A 102 -10.38 3.41 -10.85
N GLN A 103 -11.62 3.39 -10.37
CA GLN A 103 -11.95 4.00 -9.09
C GLN A 103 -11.19 3.32 -7.94
N ASP A 104 -10.91 4.08 -6.89
CA ASP A 104 -10.36 3.52 -5.67
C ASP A 104 -11.34 2.50 -5.07
N PRO A 105 -10.93 1.21 -4.90
CA PRO A 105 -11.81 0.19 -4.36
C PRO A 105 -12.23 0.46 -2.91
N ILE A 106 -11.47 1.29 -2.19
CA ILE A 106 -11.85 1.74 -0.84
C ILE A 106 -12.60 3.07 -0.84
N GLY A 107 -12.83 3.67 -2.01
CA GLY A 107 -13.61 4.89 -2.21
C GLY A 107 -13.08 6.06 -1.37
N LEU A 108 -13.98 6.79 -0.70
CA LEU A 108 -13.59 7.91 0.16
C LEU A 108 -12.69 7.52 1.34
N ALA A 109 -12.57 6.24 1.67
CA ALA A 109 -11.62 5.78 2.68
C ALA A 109 -10.15 5.89 2.21
N GLY A 110 -9.91 6.00 0.90
CA GLY A 110 -8.61 6.33 0.30
C GLY A 110 -8.19 7.79 0.48
N ASN A 111 -9.03 8.59 1.12
CA ASN A 111 -8.78 9.97 1.51
C ASN A 111 -8.67 10.97 0.35
N ASN A 112 -9.08 10.63 -0.84
CA ASN A 112 -9.12 11.55 -1.95
C ASN A 112 -10.56 11.65 -2.50
N PRO A 113 -11.16 12.84 -2.60
CA PRO A 113 -12.48 13.00 -3.23
C PRO A 113 -12.45 12.65 -4.72
N ASN A 114 -11.29 12.71 -5.35
CA ASN A 114 -11.07 12.16 -6.68
C ASN A 114 -10.67 10.68 -6.59
N PHE A 115 -11.62 9.77 -6.84
CA PHE A 115 -11.42 8.33 -6.79
C PHE A 115 -10.38 7.78 -7.77
N TYR A 116 -9.94 8.57 -8.73
CA TYR A 116 -8.93 8.22 -9.72
C TYR A 116 -7.55 8.81 -9.41
N ALA A 117 -7.43 9.68 -8.40
CA ALA A 117 -6.15 10.31 -8.08
C ALA A 117 -5.13 9.33 -7.52
N TYR A 118 -3.85 9.60 -7.81
CA TYR A 118 -2.71 8.90 -7.24
C TYR A 118 -2.49 9.37 -5.80
N VAL A 119 -1.90 10.52 -5.62
CA VAL A 119 -1.66 11.18 -4.32
C VAL A 119 -1.88 12.69 -4.46
N LEU A 120 -1.98 13.40 -3.34
CA LEU A 120 -2.16 14.87 -3.38
C LEU A 120 -0.88 15.62 -3.72
N ASP A 121 0.27 15.09 -3.32
CA ASP A 121 1.60 15.63 -3.63
C ASP A 121 2.54 14.51 -4.07
N SER A 122 2.71 14.34 -5.37
CA SER A 122 3.56 13.32 -5.98
C SER A 122 5.07 13.57 -5.79
N ASN A 123 5.47 14.73 -5.24
CA ASN A 123 6.88 15.00 -4.95
C ASN A 123 7.31 14.42 -3.60
N SER A 124 6.39 14.21 -2.68
CA SER A 124 6.72 13.77 -1.33
C SER A 124 5.93 12.54 -0.86
N TRP A 125 4.87 12.19 -1.58
CA TRP A 125 3.99 11.10 -1.22
C TRP A 125 4.02 9.97 -2.23
N ILE A 126 3.82 8.78 -1.70
CA ILE A 126 3.79 7.53 -2.47
C ILE A 126 2.52 6.75 -2.14
N ASP A 127 2.04 5.98 -3.12
CA ASP A 127 0.94 5.04 -2.95
C ASP A 127 1.39 3.63 -3.35
N PRO A 128 2.14 2.90 -2.50
CA PRO A 128 2.72 1.61 -2.87
C PRO A 128 1.70 0.51 -3.17
N PHE A 129 0.44 0.74 -2.80
CA PHE A 129 -0.62 -0.26 -2.95
C PHE A 129 -1.73 0.16 -3.91
N GLY A 130 -1.70 1.38 -4.42
CA GLY A 130 -2.82 1.91 -5.18
C GLY A 130 -4.07 2.17 -4.33
N LEU A 131 -3.90 2.53 -3.05
CA LEU A 131 -4.95 2.73 -2.04
C LEU A 131 -4.56 3.84 -1.07
N SER A 132 -3.96 4.93 -1.56
CA SER A 132 -3.28 5.90 -0.71
C SER A 132 -4.19 6.67 0.25
N GLY A 133 -3.67 6.96 1.41
CA GLY A 133 -4.25 7.85 2.42
C GLY A 133 -3.62 7.64 3.80
N ASP A 134 -3.16 8.73 4.41
CA ASP A 134 -2.75 8.77 5.81
C ASP A 134 -3.96 9.18 6.68
N TYR A 135 -4.02 8.69 7.93
CA TYR A 135 -5.06 9.02 8.91
C TYR A 135 -5.31 10.53 9.04
N SER A 136 -4.25 11.34 9.05
CA SER A 136 -4.36 12.81 9.19
C SER A 136 -5.18 13.43 8.06
N GLN A 137 -5.16 12.83 6.90
CA GLN A 137 -5.69 13.34 5.65
C GLN A 137 -7.07 12.81 5.31
N ILE A 138 -7.52 11.71 5.96
CA ILE A 138 -8.89 11.25 5.81
C ILE A 138 -9.85 12.39 6.20
N PRO A 139 -10.69 12.92 5.28
CA PRO A 139 -11.55 14.04 5.60
C PRO A 139 -12.54 13.67 6.71
N LYS A 140 -12.90 14.64 7.53
CA LYS A 140 -13.99 14.47 8.49
C LYS A 140 -15.31 14.38 7.73
N MET A 141 -15.96 13.25 7.81
CA MET A 141 -17.29 13.05 7.25
C MET A 141 -18.33 13.45 8.30
N LEU A 142 -19.29 14.33 7.91
CA LEU A 142 -20.30 14.80 8.83
C LEU A 142 -21.11 13.62 9.40
N GLY A 143 -21.24 13.58 10.72
CA GLY A 143 -21.96 12.51 11.41
C GLY A 143 -21.21 11.17 11.46
N HIS A 144 -19.95 11.11 11.02
CA HIS A 144 -19.13 9.90 11.08
C HIS A 144 -17.90 10.10 11.95
N GLN A 145 -17.38 9.01 12.47
CA GLN A 145 -16.15 8.96 13.24
C GLN A 145 -15.16 8.01 12.56
N LYS A 146 -13.89 8.43 12.48
CA LYS A 146 -12.81 7.57 12.04
C LYS A 146 -12.58 6.48 13.08
N HIS A 147 -12.61 5.24 12.65
CA HIS A 147 -12.41 4.08 13.49
C HIS A 147 -11.17 3.32 13.02
N HIS A 148 -10.25 3.03 13.93
CA HIS A 148 -9.13 2.14 13.68
C HIS A 148 -9.60 0.70 13.78
N ILE A 149 -9.48 -0.07 12.71
CA ILE A 149 -9.84 -1.50 12.66
C ILE A 149 -9.00 -2.27 13.68
N ILE A 150 -7.68 -2.10 13.64
CA ILE A 150 -6.80 -2.51 14.73
C ILE A 150 -6.66 -1.29 15.65
N PRO A 151 -7.14 -1.37 16.89
CA PRO A 151 -7.18 -0.23 17.80
C PRO A 151 -5.80 0.39 18.06
N GLN A 152 -5.73 1.72 18.16
CA GLN A 152 -4.46 2.43 18.49
C GLN A 152 -3.87 1.98 19.83
N SER A 153 -4.69 1.54 20.76
CA SER A 153 -4.27 1.03 22.06
C SER A 153 -3.77 -0.41 22.02
N MET A 154 -3.96 -1.11 20.90
CA MET A 154 -3.56 -2.51 20.77
C MET A 154 -2.05 -2.63 20.75
N LYS A 155 -1.52 -3.32 21.76
CA LYS A 155 -0.11 -3.69 21.83
C LYS A 155 -0.01 -5.18 21.56
N HIS A 156 0.66 -5.55 20.49
CA HIS A 156 0.76 -6.94 20.10
C HIS A 156 2.14 -7.22 19.45
N PRO A 157 2.83 -8.32 19.84
CA PRO A 157 4.19 -8.62 19.34
C PRO A 157 4.29 -8.69 17.82
N LEU A 158 3.24 -9.17 17.14
CA LEU A 158 3.20 -9.21 15.68
C LEU A 158 3.27 -7.81 15.06
N LEU A 159 2.54 -6.85 15.62
CA LEU A 159 2.49 -5.48 15.10
C LEU A 159 3.85 -4.80 15.24
N ASP A 160 4.49 -4.97 16.40
CA ASP A 160 5.84 -4.45 16.66
C ASP A 160 6.86 -5.09 15.72
N LYS A 161 6.82 -6.42 15.58
CA LYS A 161 7.72 -7.19 14.69
C LYS A 161 7.60 -6.78 13.24
N LEU A 162 6.38 -6.53 12.77
CA LEU A 162 6.12 -6.13 11.38
C LEU A 162 6.29 -4.63 11.14
N GLY A 163 6.58 -3.81 12.15
CA GLY A 163 6.63 -2.36 12.03
C GLY A 163 5.30 -1.77 11.55
N PHE A 164 4.20 -2.24 12.14
CA PHE A 164 2.85 -1.85 11.69
C PHE A 164 2.54 -0.40 12.06
N ASP A 165 2.23 0.41 11.05
CA ASP A 165 1.69 1.75 11.28
C ASP A 165 0.18 1.69 11.53
N VAL A 166 -0.23 1.96 12.76
CA VAL A 166 -1.65 1.96 13.15
C VAL A 166 -2.46 3.05 12.44
N ASN A 167 -1.81 4.10 11.97
CA ASN A 167 -2.46 5.23 11.28
C ASN A 167 -2.54 5.06 9.76
N GLN A 168 -2.02 3.95 9.21
CA GLN A 168 -2.20 3.69 7.78
C GLN A 168 -3.68 3.66 7.38
N SER A 169 -3.99 4.14 6.20
CA SER A 169 -5.37 4.27 5.71
C SER A 169 -6.16 2.97 5.71
N LYS A 170 -5.52 1.84 5.39
CA LYS A 170 -6.13 0.51 5.42
C LYS A 170 -6.68 0.11 6.79
N ASN A 171 -6.10 0.69 7.85
CA ASN A 171 -6.57 0.45 9.21
C ASN A 171 -7.72 1.36 9.62
N ILE A 172 -8.23 2.20 8.71
CA ILE A 172 -9.24 3.21 9.04
C ILE A 172 -10.53 2.95 8.28
N VAL A 173 -11.63 2.96 9.00
CA VAL A 173 -12.98 2.96 8.45
C VAL A 173 -13.80 4.12 9.03
N GLN A 174 -14.58 4.80 8.20
CA GLN A 174 -15.50 5.82 8.67
C GLN A 174 -16.84 5.18 9.01
N LEU A 175 -17.26 5.32 10.25
CA LEU A 175 -18.49 4.74 10.78
C LEU A 175 -19.44 5.82 11.29
N PRO A 176 -20.75 5.68 11.08
CA PRO A 176 -21.74 6.63 11.55
C PRO A 176 -21.75 6.69 13.08
N THR A 177 -21.98 7.87 13.65
CA THR A 177 -22.12 8.07 15.09
C THR A 177 -23.50 7.72 15.60
N SER A 178 -24.47 7.52 14.71
CA SER A 178 -25.83 7.09 15.03
C SER A 178 -26.44 6.32 13.85
N SER A 179 -27.37 5.40 14.14
CA SER A 179 -28.11 4.65 13.11
C SER A 179 -29.04 5.51 12.27
N SER A 180 -29.33 6.75 12.69
CA SER A 180 -30.10 7.70 11.88
C SER A 180 -29.29 8.31 10.73
N ILE A 181 -27.96 8.25 10.80
CA ILE A 181 -27.06 8.76 9.76
C ILE A 181 -26.88 7.70 8.66
N ASP A 182 -26.57 6.48 9.08
CA ASP A 182 -26.47 5.33 8.17
C ASP A 182 -26.88 4.05 8.93
N PRO A 183 -28.09 3.51 8.66
CA PRO A 183 -28.58 2.33 9.34
C PRO A 183 -27.92 1.03 8.85
N THR A 184 -27.20 1.06 7.74
CA THR A 184 -26.57 -0.12 7.11
C THR A 184 -25.22 -0.46 7.70
N ARG A 185 -24.56 0.51 8.35
CA ARG A 185 -23.21 0.35 8.92
C ARG A 185 -23.25 0.18 10.44
N THR A 186 -22.18 -0.36 10.97
CA THR A 186 -21.94 -0.39 12.41
C THR A 186 -21.84 1.03 12.97
N VAL A 187 -22.58 1.31 14.04
CA VAL A 187 -22.48 2.60 14.74
C VAL A 187 -21.22 2.63 15.60
N HIS A 188 -20.46 3.69 15.49
CA HIS A 188 -19.30 3.98 16.34
C HIS A 188 -19.51 5.32 17.06
N ASN A 189 -19.71 5.25 18.37
CA ASN A 189 -19.83 6.43 19.23
C ASN A 189 -19.07 6.18 20.53
N GLY A 190 -17.83 6.65 20.58
CA GLY A 190 -16.96 6.53 21.75
C GLY A 190 -15.94 5.39 21.67
N ARG A 191 -15.79 4.63 22.76
CA ARG A 191 -14.79 3.54 22.87
C ARG A 191 -15.33 2.20 22.38
N HIS A 192 -14.42 1.31 21.99
CA HIS A 192 -14.75 -0.08 21.67
C HIS A 192 -15.18 -0.84 22.93
N ASN A 193 -15.96 -1.90 22.72
CA ASN A 193 -16.18 -2.87 23.76
C ASN A 193 -15.00 -3.88 23.84
N SER A 194 -14.87 -4.54 24.98
CA SER A 194 -13.80 -5.54 25.20
C SER A 194 -13.91 -6.77 24.28
N ALA A 195 -15.11 -7.06 23.76
CA ALA A 195 -15.33 -8.15 22.83
C ALA A 195 -14.70 -7.87 21.47
N TYR A 196 -14.74 -6.61 21.00
CA TYR A 196 -14.07 -6.20 19.78
C TYR A 196 -12.55 -6.27 19.93
N ASP A 197 -12.01 -5.73 21.02
CA ASP A 197 -10.57 -5.78 21.28
C ASP A 197 -10.07 -7.23 21.36
N LYS A 198 -10.86 -8.12 21.99
CA LYS A 198 -10.55 -9.55 22.04
C LYS A 198 -10.59 -10.19 20.66
N LEU A 199 -11.59 -9.90 19.83
CA LEU A 199 -11.70 -10.40 18.46
C LEU A 199 -10.43 -10.08 17.66
N ILE A 200 -9.97 -8.83 17.71
CA ILE A 200 -8.76 -8.40 17.00
C ILE A 200 -7.52 -9.09 17.57
N SER A 201 -7.39 -9.15 18.89
CA SER A 201 -6.26 -9.84 19.55
C SER A 201 -6.17 -11.31 19.15
N ASP A 202 -7.29 -12.04 19.19
CA ASP A 202 -7.33 -13.47 18.82
C ASP A 202 -6.91 -13.69 17.35
N GLN A 203 -7.29 -12.79 16.44
CA GLN A 203 -6.87 -12.85 15.03
C GLN A 203 -5.38 -12.54 14.86
N LEU A 204 -4.86 -11.55 15.57
CA LEU A 204 -3.43 -11.23 15.56
C LEU A 204 -2.59 -12.39 16.11
N ASP A 205 -3.05 -13.05 17.18
CA ASP A 205 -2.42 -14.25 17.73
C ASP A 205 -2.41 -15.40 16.69
N ALA A 206 -3.52 -15.62 15.99
CA ALA A 206 -3.59 -16.62 14.93
C ALA A 206 -2.55 -16.37 13.82
N ILE A 207 -2.44 -15.11 13.35
CA ILE A 207 -1.45 -14.72 12.34
C ILE A 207 -0.02 -14.87 12.88
N ASN A 208 0.22 -14.44 14.13
CA ASN A 208 1.53 -14.53 14.75
C ASN A 208 2.04 -15.97 14.87
N ASN A 209 1.13 -16.91 15.15
CA ASN A 209 1.42 -18.33 15.32
C ASN A 209 1.54 -19.09 13.98
N LEU A 210 1.30 -18.44 12.83
CA LEU A 210 1.55 -19.08 11.53
C LEU A 210 3.04 -19.39 11.38
N ASN A 211 3.33 -20.61 10.94
CA ASN A 211 4.68 -20.99 10.51
C ASN A 211 4.95 -20.46 9.08
N ALA A 212 5.10 -19.15 8.96
CA ALA A 212 5.22 -18.43 7.69
C ALA A 212 6.19 -17.26 7.80
N SER A 213 6.69 -16.79 6.65
CA SER A 213 7.54 -15.59 6.57
C SER A 213 6.78 -14.33 7.02
N ASP A 214 7.52 -13.29 7.35
CA ASP A 214 6.93 -12.00 7.75
C ASP A 214 6.10 -11.38 6.62
N ASP A 215 6.49 -11.58 5.35
CA ASP A 215 5.71 -11.12 4.20
C ASP A 215 4.35 -11.80 4.11
N ILE A 216 4.30 -13.12 4.34
CA ILE A 216 3.03 -13.85 4.38
C ILE A 216 2.18 -13.36 5.56
N LYS A 217 2.78 -13.12 6.72
CA LYS A 217 2.09 -12.55 7.89
C LYS A 217 1.55 -11.15 7.61
N ARG A 218 2.29 -10.32 6.84
CA ARG A 218 1.79 -9.01 6.38
C ARG A 218 0.57 -9.14 5.46
N LEU A 219 0.55 -10.13 4.57
CA LEU A 219 -0.63 -10.39 3.73
C LEU A 219 -1.84 -10.73 4.59
N HIS A 220 -1.71 -11.67 5.52
CA HIS A 220 -2.81 -12.02 6.44
C HIS A 220 -3.26 -10.84 7.32
N LEU A 221 -2.34 -9.96 7.71
CA LEU A 221 -2.68 -8.76 8.45
C LEU A 221 -3.51 -7.78 7.60
N ASN A 222 -3.17 -7.66 6.31
CA ASN A 222 -3.98 -6.88 5.36
C ASN A 222 -5.37 -7.50 5.15
N ASP A 223 -5.45 -8.81 4.98
CA ASP A 223 -6.73 -9.54 4.84
C ASP A 223 -7.61 -9.37 6.09
N LEU A 224 -6.99 -9.39 7.28
CA LEU A 224 -7.71 -9.12 8.54
C LEU A 224 -8.35 -7.72 8.52
N MET A 225 -7.60 -6.68 8.15
CA MET A 225 -8.12 -5.32 8.10
C MET A 225 -9.24 -5.19 7.06
N GLU A 226 -9.11 -5.81 5.90
CA GLU A 226 -10.12 -5.78 4.85
C GLU A 226 -11.41 -6.47 5.32
N ASN A 227 -11.31 -7.71 5.80
CA ASN A 227 -12.47 -8.49 6.26
C ASN A 227 -13.21 -7.82 7.42
N VAL A 228 -12.49 -7.38 8.44
CA VAL A 228 -13.09 -6.67 9.58
C VAL A 228 -13.66 -5.32 9.15
N GLY A 229 -12.99 -4.60 8.27
CA GLY A 229 -13.48 -3.35 7.69
C GLY A 229 -14.81 -3.55 6.95
N ASP A 230 -14.93 -4.62 6.18
CA ASP A 230 -16.16 -4.99 5.47
C ASP A 230 -17.29 -5.41 6.44
N ASP A 231 -16.95 -6.14 7.48
CA ASP A 231 -17.92 -6.52 8.52
C ASP A 231 -18.46 -5.30 9.27
N LEU A 232 -17.64 -4.31 9.53
CA LEU A 232 -18.05 -3.03 10.10
C LEU A 232 -18.94 -2.22 9.15
N ARG A 233 -18.57 -2.16 7.84
CA ARG A 233 -19.37 -1.48 6.81
C ARG A 233 -20.73 -2.13 6.60
N ASN A 234 -20.82 -3.43 6.79
CA ASN A 234 -22.05 -4.22 6.60
C ASN A 234 -22.77 -4.56 7.91
N LYS A 235 -22.44 -3.90 9.02
CA LYS A 235 -23.08 -4.06 10.33
C LYS A 235 -23.04 -5.50 10.89
N ARG A 236 -22.04 -6.29 10.53
CA ARG A 236 -21.84 -7.66 11.03
C ARG A 236 -21.16 -7.69 12.39
N ILE A 237 -20.39 -6.65 12.72
CA ILE A 237 -19.69 -6.48 14.00
C ILE A 237 -20.32 -5.32 14.77
N LYS A 238 -20.52 -5.49 16.08
CA LYS A 238 -20.98 -4.44 17.00
C LYS A 238 -19.79 -3.89 17.79
N LEU A 239 -19.64 -2.56 17.81
CA LEU A 239 -18.57 -1.89 18.54
C LEU A 239 -18.96 -1.43 19.95
N ASN A 240 -20.23 -1.13 20.15
CA ASN A 240 -20.75 -0.60 21.41
C ASN A 240 -21.71 -1.60 22.06
N CYS A 241 -21.64 -1.68 23.38
CA CYS A 241 -22.64 -2.34 24.19
C CYS A 241 -23.83 -1.37 24.35
N ASN A 242 -24.88 -1.53 23.56
CA ASN A 242 -26.22 -1.04 23.84
C ASN A 242 -27.20 -2.19 23.68
#